data_0ccb7b054654204b8a52bd683f0f41c7
#
_entry.id   0ccb7b054654204b8a52bd683f0f41c7
#
_cell.length_a   1.000
_cell.length_b   1.000
_cell.length_c   1.000
_cell.angle_alpha   90.00
_cell.angle_beta   90.00
_cell.angle_gamma   90.00
#
_symmetry.space_group_name_H-M   'P 1'
#
loop_
_entity.id
_entity.type
_entity.pdbx_description
1 polymer ?
#
loop_
_entity_poly.entity_id
_entity_poly.type
_entity_poly.pdbx_seq_one_letter_code
_entity_poly.pdbx_strand_id
1 'polypeptide(L)'
;MLTLLMGTWTTPGLGKDPDSIDLNTYQWKNRLLLLFVRSEEDQAYLTLKKEIDRQAMEVKDRDLLVFYVLERGESRLDKERLNPDQALSLKKRLSVSSGRFTIILIGKDGGEKIRQESPVDLKEIFAIIDAMPMRQQEMKKKPK
;
A
#
# COMPACT_ATOMS: atom_id res chain seq x y z
N MET A 1 17.17 20.49 -46.82
CA MET A 1 16.75 19.13 -46.49
C MET A 1 16.19 19.10 -45.09
N LEU A 2 14.89 19.04 -44.99
CA LEU A 2 14.21 19.06 -43.68
C LEU A 2 14.09 17.66 -43.15
N THR A 3 14.84 17.34 -42.15
CA THR A 3 14.61 16.11 -41.40
C THR A 3 13.49 16.36 -40.42
N LEU A 4 12.33 15.84 -40.72
CA LEU A 4 11.23 15.87 -39.77
C LEU A 4 11.55 14.86 -38.67
N LEU A 5 11.96 15.34 -37.55
CA LEU A 5 11.99 14.56 -36.34
C LEU A 5 10.54 14.40 -35.87
N MET A 6 9.96 13.31 -36.26
CA MET A 6 8.71 12.87 -35.68
C MET A 6 8.99 12.45 -34.25
N GLY A 7 8.90 13.40 -33.34
CA GLY A 7 8.88 13.09 -31.92
C GLY A 7 7.68 12.22 -31.64
N THR A 8 7.92 11.06 -31.07
CA THR A 8 6.86 10.23 -30.57
C THR A 8 6.16 10.97 -29.44
N TRP A 9 5.00 11.49 -29.75
CA TRP A 9 4.18 12.13 -28.73
C TRP A 9 3.47 11.03 -27.94
N THR A 10 3.98 10.76 -26.75
CA THR A 10 3.19 10.05 -25.76
C THR A 10 2.14 11.02 -25.26
N THR A 11 0.91 10.73 -25.56
CA THR A 11 -0.21 11.53 -25.07
C THR A 11 -0.23 11.54 -23.56
N PRO A 12 -0.08 12.71 -22.91
CA PRO A 12 -0.21 12.79 -21.46
C PRO A 12 -1.65 12.41 -21.08
N GLY A 13 -1.80 11.46 -20.16
CA GLY A 13 -3.11 11.08 -19.63
C GLY A 13 -3.58 9.70 -20.03
N LEU A 14 -3.00 9.05 -21.04
CA LEU A 14 -3.35 7.68 -21.43
C LEU A 14 -2.28 6.68 -21.04
N GLY A 15 -1.08 7.14 -20.72
CA GLY A 15 -0.01 6.31 -20.19
C GLY A 15 0.18 6.59 -18.71
N LYS A 16 0.22 5.53 -17.92
CA LYS A 16 0.60 5.66 -16.53
C LYS A 16 2.07 6.07 -16.49
N ASP A 17 2.37 7.08 -15.68
CA ASP A 17 3.74 7.40 -15.35
C ASP A 17 4.38 6.12 -14.79
N PRO A 18 5.49 5.62 -15.39
CA PRO A 18 6.14 4.41 -14.89
C PRO A 18 6.62 4.52 -13.45
N ASP A 19 6.76 5.75 -12.94
CA ASP A 19 7.15 6.01 -11.57
C ASP A 19 5.96 6.27 -10.63
N SER A 20 4.73 6.06 -11.10
CA SER A 20 3.56 6.14 -10.24
C SER A 20 2.95 4.76 -10.04
N ILE A 21 2.37 4.56 -8.86
CA ILE A 21 1.66 3.32 -8.52
C ILE A 21 0.17 3.60 -8.62
N ASP A 22 -0.51 2.85 -9.46
CA ASP A 22 -1.96 2.94 -9.60
C ASP A 22 -2.62 1.95 -8.63
N LEU A 23 -3.14 2.46 -7.53
CA LEU A 23 -3.79 1.64 -6.52
C LEU A 23 -5.07 0.97 -7.04
N ASN A 24 -5.68 1.51 -8.09
CA ASN A 24 -6.86 0.90 -8.70
C ASN A 24 -6.56 -0.46 -9.32
N THR A 25 -5.30 -0.75 -9.62
CA THR A 25 -4.86 -2.06 -10.10
C THR A 25 -5.23 -3.19 -9.13
N TYR A 26 -5.29 -2.87 -7.84
CA TYR A 26 -5.55 -3.85 -6.79
C TYR A 26 -7.02 -3.95 -6.40
N GLN A 27 -7.86 -3.03 -6.89
CA GLN A 27 -9.29 -3.02 -6.56
C GLN A 27 -9.93 -4.37 -6.91
N TRP A 28 -10.73 -4.88 -6.01
CA TRP A 28 -11.42 -6.18 -6.07
C TRP A 28 -10.50 -7.40 -5.96
N LYS A 29 -9.19 -7.20 -5.90
CA LYS A 29 -8.20 -8.27 -5.78
C LYS A 29 -7.53 -8.32 -4.42
N ASN A 30 -7.12 -7.16 -3.92
CA ASN A 30 -6.34 -7.06 -2.69
C ASN A 30 -6.84 -5.94 -1.80
N ARG A 31 -6.66 -6.14 -0.50
CA ARG A 31 -6.69 -5.07 0.49
C ARG A 31 -5.28 -4.52 0.61
N LEU A 32 -5.17 -3.24 0.91
CA LEU A 32 -3.87 -2.59 0.98
C LEU A 32 -3.66 -1.99 2.36
N LEU A 33 -2.53 -2.29 2.96
CA LEU A 33 -2.08 -1.65 4.18
C LEU A 33 -0.87 -0.80 3.82
N LEU A 34 -0.97 0.50 4.03
CA LEU A 34 0.11 1.42 3.71
C LEU A 34 0.62 2.03 5.01
N LEU A 35 1.92 1.85 5.24
CA LEU A 35 2.62 2.39 6.39
C LEU A 35 3.52 3.52 5.91
N PHE A 36 3.19 4.75 6.28
CA PHE A 36 4.02 5.91 5.99
C PHE A 36 4.85 6.21 7.21
N VAL A 37 6.16 6.10 7.07
CA VAL A 37 7.09 6.11 8.19
C VAL A 37 8.23 7.05 7.89
N ARG A 38 8.78 7.68 8.91
CA ARG A 38 9.88 8.60 8.76
C ARG A 38 11.19 7.89 8.39
N SER A 39 11.50 6.81 9.10
CA SER A 39 12.74 6.06 8.89
C SER A 39 12.63 4.62 9.36
N GLU A 40 13.62 3.81 9.01
CA GLU A 40 13.70 2.42 9.44
C GLU A 40 13.90 2.26 10.95
N GLU A 41 14.24 3.33 11.65
CA GLU A 41 14.47 3.32 13.09
C GLU A 41 13.20 3.54 13.91
N ASP A 42 12.09 3.87 13.27
CA ASP A 42 10.82 4.11 13.95
C ASP A 42 10.34 2.85 14.66
N GLN A 43 10.11 2.93 15.97
CA GLN A 43 9.75 1.77 16.78
C GLN A 43 8.38 1.19 16.44
N ALA A 44 7.41 2.04 16.15
CA ALA A 44 6.08 1.58 15.76
C ALA A 44 6.15 0.81 14.44
N TYR A 45 6.94 1.30 13.50
CA TYR A 45 7.19 0.64 12.23
C TYR A 45 7.87 -0.73 12.43
N LEU A 46 8.94 -0.77 13.20
CA LEU A 46 9.69 -2.01 13.45
C LEU A 46 8.82 -3.07 14.12
N THR A 47 8.05 -2.67 15.10
CA THR A 47 7.14 -3.58 15.81
C THR A 47 6.09 -4.16 14.87
N LEU A 48 5.43 -3.32 14.10
CA LEU A 48 4.39 -3.76 13.17
C LEU A 48 4.96 -4.60 12.03
N LYS A 49 6.11 -4.19 11.48
CA LYS A 49 6.78 -4.96 10.43
C LYS A 49 7.14 -6.36 10.89
N LYS A 50 7.65 -6.48 12.09
CA LYS A 50 7.99 -7.77 12.69
C LYS A 50 6.76 -8.66 12.83
N GLU A 51 5.64 -8.10 13.27
CA GLU A 51 4.37 -8.84 13.39
C GLU A 51 3.85 -9.28 12.02
N ILE A 52 3.93 -8.40 11.02
CA ILE A 52 3.52 -8.72 9.66
C ILE A 52 4.35 -9.87 9.10
N ASP A 53 5.67 -9.81 9.27
CA ASP A 53 6.58 -10.85 8.79
C ASP A 53 6.32 -12.18 9.49
N ARG A 54 6.06 -12.14 10.79
CA ARG A 54 5.77 -13.34 11.58
C ARG A 54 4.43 -13.98 11.21
N GLN A 55 3.46 -13.17 10.84
CA GLN A 55 2.12 -13.63 10.48
C GLN A 55 1.85 -13.54 8.97
N ALA A 56 2.87 -13.81 8.17
CA ALA A 56 2.80 -13.68 6.72
C ALA A 56 1.66 -14.49 6.10
N MET A 57 1.38 -15.68 6.64
CA MET A 57 0.28 -16.52 6.13
C MET A 57 -1.09 -15.90 6.41
N GLU A 58 -1.27 -15.31 7.58
CA GLU A 58 -2.51 -14.64 7.96
C GLU A 58 -2.73 -13.36 7.12
N VAL A 59 -1.65 -12.66 6.81
CA VAL A 59 -1.67 -11.50 5.93
C VAL A 59 -2.11 -11.93 4.53
N LYS A 60 -1.51 -12.99 4.02
CA LYS A 60 -1.84 -13.55 2.70
C LYS A 60 -3.27 -14.07 2.63
N ASP A 61 -3.73 -14.72 3.69
CA ASP A 61 -5.10 -15.24 3.77
C ASP A 61 -6.16 -14.15 3.60
N ARG A 62 -5.83 -12.92 3.97
CA ARG A 62 -6.71 -11.76 3.84
C ARG A 62 -6.48 -10.99 2.55
N ASP A 63 -5.72 -11.53 1.62
CA ASP A 63 -5.30 -10.85 0.39
C ASP A 63 -4.76 -9.45 0.66
N LEU A 64 -4.01 -9.31 1.73
CA LEU A 64 -3.48 -8.03 2.19
C LEU A 64 -2.07 -7.82 1.65
N LEU A 65 -1.89 -6.76 0.88
CA LEU A 65 -0.58 -6.30 0.44
C LEU A 65 -0.13 -5.16 1.34
N VAL A 66 1.13 -5.16 1.71
CA VAL A 66 1.68 -4.16 2.62
C VAL A 66 2.69 -3.29 1.90
N PHE A 67 2.43 -1.99 1.90
CA PHE A 67 3.34 -0.97 1.37
C PHE A 67 4.05 -0.31 2.55
N TYR A 68 5.37 -0.35 2.52
CA TYR A 68 6.21 0.37 3.48
C TYR A 68 6.78 1.59 2.76
N VAL A 69 6.29 2.77 3.11
CA VAL A 69 6.68 4.02 2.46
C VAL A 69 7.50 4.84 3.45
N LEU A 70 8.81 4.87 3.24
CA LEU A 70 9.75 5.53 4.13
C LEU A 70 10.24 6.84 3.54
N GLU A 71 10.34 7.87 4.37
CA GLU A 71 10.95 9.13 3.96
C GLU A 71 12.47 8.98 3.85
N ARG A 72 13.05 8.23 4.77
CA ARG A 72 14.47 7.88 4.79
C ARG A 72 14.59 6.38 4.84
N GLY A 73 15.24 5.82 3.87
CA GLY A 73 15.40 4.39 3.77
C GLY A 73 14.70 3.83 2.55
N GLU A 74 14.57 2.54 2.52
CA GLU A 74 14.08 1.81 1.37
C GLU A 74 12.60 1.52 1.49
N SER A 75 11.80 2.10 0.59
CA SER A 75 10.36 1.80 0.52
C SER A 75 10.14 0.49 -0.21
N ARG A 76 9.09 -0.23 0.18
CA ARG A 76 8.79 -1.57 -0.37
C ARG A 76 7.29 -1.81 -0.51
N LEU A 77 6.95 -2.63 -1.50
CA LEU A 77 5.68 -3.32 -1.56
C LEU A 77 6.00 -4.79 -1.23
N ASP A 78 5.58 -5.24 -0.07
CA ASP A 78 5.99 -6.54 0.48
C ASP A 78 7.52 -6.65 0.48
N LYS A 79 8.08 -7.50 -0.38
CA LYS A 79 9.54 -7.66 -0.50
C LYS A 79 10.13 -6.91 -1.68
N GLU A 80 9.29 -6.37 -2.55
CA GLU A 80 9.75 -5.65 -3.73
C GLU A 80 10.11 -4.21 -3.39
N ARG A 81 11.26 -3.78 -3.89
CA ARG A 81 11.73 -2.42 -3.67
C ARG A 81 10.93 -1.42 -4.51
N LEU A 82 10.52 -0.34 -3.88
CA LEU A 82 9.93 0.80 -4.57
C LEU A 82 11.00 1.87 -4.77
N ASN A 83 10.99 2.52 -5.94
CA ASN A 83 11.89 3.64 -6.14
C ASN A 83 11.34 4.90 -5.44
N PRO A 84 12.19 5.95 -5.23
CA PRO A 84 11.75 7.15 -4.52
C PRO A 84 10.55 7.86 -5.15
N ASP A 85 10.43 7.83 -6.48
CA ASP A 85 9.32 8.48 -7.17
C ASP A 85 8.00 7.74 -6.95
N GLN A 86 8.05 6.42 -6.92
CA GLN A 86 6.88 5.59 -6.59
C GLN A 86 6.42 5.87 -5.15
N ALA A 87 7.34 5.90 -4.22
CA ALA A 87 7.05 6.20 -2.82
C ALA A 87 6.42 7.60 -2.68
N LEU A 88 6.99 8.59 -3.36
CA LEU A 88 6.47 9.95 -3.34
C LEU A 88 5.08 10.04 -3.97
N SER A 89 4.83 9.29 -5.04
CA SER A 89 3.53 9.29 -5.70
C SER A 89 2.43 8.76 -4.78
N LEU A 90 2.73 7.72 -4.00
CA LEU A 90 1.78 7.18 -3.01
C LEU A 90 1.46 8.21 -1.94
N LYS A 91 2.48 8.89 -1.44
CA LYS A 91 2.34 9.92 -0.42
C LYS A 91 1.46 11.07 -0.90
N LYS A 92 1.67 11.52 -2.13
CA LYS A 92 0.87 12.59 -2.73
C LYS A 92 -0.56 12.16 -2.99
N ARG A 93 -0.74 10.96 -3.57
CA ARG A 93 -2.08 10.45 -3.88
C ARG A 93 -2.95 10.32 -2.63
N LEU A 94 -2.36 9.90 -1.53
CA LEU A 94 -3.10 9.67 -0.28
C LEU A 94 -3.05 10.87 0.66
N SER A 95 -2.45 11.97 0.22
CA SER A 95 -2.36 13.22 1.00
C SER A 95 -1.79 13.01 2.40
N VAL A 96 -0.66 12.31 2.46
CA VAL A 96 0.02 12.04 3.72
C VAL A 96 1.07 13.12 3.99
N SER A 97 1.05 13.68 5.19
CA SER A 97 2.00 14.72 5.60
C SER A 97 3.36 14.14 5.94
N SER A 98 4.41 14.86 5.59
CA SER A 98 5.79 14.48 5.93
C SER A 98 6.04 14.50 7.43
N GLY A 99 6.90 13.59 7.88
CA GLY A 99 7.35 13.52 9.26
C GLY A 99 6.38 12.88 10.23
N ARG A 100 5.22 12.42 9.74
CA ARG A 100 4.21 11.77 10.57
C ARG A 100 4.05 10.32 10.23
N PHE A 101 4.02 9.49 11.27
CA PHE A 101 3.65 8.09 11.13
C PHE A 101 2.16 8.04 10.75
N THR A 102 1.85 7.37 9.64
CA THR A 102 0.46 7.25 9.19
C THR A 102 0.19 5.83 8.71
N ILE A 103 -0.90 5.26 9.16
CA ILE A 103 -1.37 3.95 8.72
C ILE A 103 -2.67 4.15 7.95
N ILE A 104 -2.75 3.56 6.75
CA ILE A 104 -3.96 3.59 5.94
C ILE A 104 -4.30 2.16 5.54
N LEU A 105 -5.54 1.76 5.77
CA LEU A 105 -6.06 0.48 5.29
C LEU A 105 -7.10 0.76 4.21
N ILE A 106 -6.90 0.18 3.04
CA ILE A 106 -7.82 0.28 1.90
C ILE A 106 -8.44 -1.09 1.67
N GLY A 107 -9.75 -1.12 1.57
CA GLY A 107 -10.48 -2.36 1.29
C GLY A 107 -10.42 -2.77 -0.17
N LYS A 108 -10.93 -3.95 -0.49
CA LYS A 108 -10.98 -4.43 -1.88
C LYS A 108 -11.82 -3.54 -2.78
N ASP A 109 -12.79 -2.84 -2.21
CA ASP A 109 -13.62 -1.90 -2.96
C ASP A 109 -12.90 -0.59 -3.30
N GLY A 110 -11.65 -0.43 -2.85
CA GLY A 110 -10.85 0.76 -3.07
C GLY A 110 -11.08 1.86 -2.05
N GLY A 111 -11.99 1.66 -1.09
CA GLY A 111 -12.29 2.66 -0.07
C GLY A 111 -11.36 2.59 1.13
N GLU A 112 -11.02 3.76 1.67
CA GLU A 112 -10.24 3.87 2.89
C GLU A 112 -11.07 3.41 4.09
N LYS A 113 -10.54 2.47 4.87
CA LYS A 113 -11.24 1.91 6.04
C LYS A 113 -10.66 2.41 7.35
N ILE A 114 -9.36 2.67 7.37
CA ILE A 114 -8.66 3.27 8.50
C ILE A 114 -7.67 4.30 7.97
N ARG A 115 -7.57 5.39 8.68
CA ARG A 115 -6.47 6.35 8.53
C ARG A 115 -6.16 6.88 9.93
N GLN A 116 -4.98 6.58 10.45
CA GLN A 116 -4.59 7.11 11.74
C GLN A 116 -3.08 7.35 11.83
N GLU A 117 -2.71 8.28 12.69
CA GLU A 117 -1.32 8.69 12.89
C GLU A 117 -0.69 8.04 14.12
N SER A 118 -1.44 7.21 14.82
CA SER A 118 -0.95 6.48 15.99
C SER A 118 -0.69 5.02 15.64
N PRO A 119 0.18 4.32 16.39
CA PRO A 119 0.41 2.89 16.17
C PRO A 119 -0.86 2.06 16.30
N VAL A 120 -0.96 1.03 15.49
CA VAL A 120 -2.06 0.05 15.50
C VAL A 120 -1.47 -1.34 15.54
N ASP A 121 -2.03 -2.20 16.36
CA ASP A 121 -1.62 -3.60 16.37
C ASP A 121 -2.17 -4.34 15.14
N LEU A 122 -1.40 -5.29 14.65
CA LEU A 122 -1.83 -6.12 13.51
C LEU A 122 -3.14 -6.86 13.83
N LYS A 123 -3.31 -7.27 15.07
CA LYS A 123 -4.54 -7.91 15.54
C LYS A 123 -5.77 -7.03 15.32
N GLU A 124 -5.65 -5.72 15.58
CA GLU A 124 -6.74 -4.77 15.35
C GLU A 124 -7.04 -4.63 13.86
N ILE A 125 -5.99 -4.57 13.03
CA ILE A 125 -6.13 -4.49 11.58
C ILE A 125 -6.86 -5.74 11.07
N PHE A 126 -6.47 -6.91 11.52
CA PHE A 126 -7.12 -8.17 11.16
C PHE A 126 -8.59 -8.20 11.59
N ALA A 127 -8.89 -7.71 12.78
CA ALA A 127 -10.27 -7.67 13.27
C ALA A 127 -11.15 -6.78 12.39
N ILE A 128 -10.63 -5.64 11.96
CA ILE A 128 -11.34 -4.74 11.06
C ILE A 128 -11.56 -5.40 9.69
N ILE A 129 -10.54 -6.06 9.15
CA ILE A 129 -10.67 -6.78 7.88
C ILE A 129 -11.70 -7.91 8.00
N ASP A 130 -11.63 -8.70 9.04
CA ASP A 130 -12.49 -9.88 9.22
C ASP A 130 -13.97 -9.50 9.41
N ALA A 131 -14.26 -8.26 9.78
CA ALA A 131 -15.62 -7.73 9.86
C ALA A 131 -16.15 -7.19 8.53
N MET A 132 -15.31 -7.10 7.50
CA MET A 132 -15.74 -6.61 6.18
C MET A 132 -16.63 -7.62 5.47
N PRO A 133 -17.70 -7.17 4.78
CA PRO A 133 -18.63 -8.09 4.09
C PRO A 133 -17.96 -9.03 3.10
N MET A 134 -17.03 -8.52 2.26
CA MET A 134 -16.32 -9.38 1.30
C MET A 134 -15.46 -10.42 2.01
N ARG A 135 -14.81 -10.03 3.11
CA ARG A 135 -14.01 -10.95 3.91
C ARG A 135 -14.88 -12.04 4.53
N GLN A 136 -16.05 -11.67 5.01
CA GLN A 136 -17.02 -12.63 5.57
C GLN A 136 -17.40 -13.68 4.53
N GLN A 137 -17.61 -13.26 3.27
CA GLN A 137 -17.90 -14.17 2.17
C GLN A 137 -16.69 -15.06 1.85
N GLU A 138 -15.50 -14.52 1.86
CA GLU A 138 -14.27 -15.28 1.63
C GLU A 138 -14.09 -16.39 2.66
N MET A 139 -14.33 -16.08 3.93
CA MET A 139 -14.20 -17.05 5.02
C MET A 139 -15.22 -18.18 4.92
N LYS A 140 -16.43 -17.89 4.47
CA LYS A 140 -17.48 -18.90 4.27
C LYS A 140 -17.18 -19.85 3.12
N LYS A 141 -16.45 -19.40 2.10
CA LYS A 141 -16.12 -20.19 0.92
C LYS A 141 -14.90 -21.08 1.10
N LYS A 142 -14.12 -20.86 2.13
CA LYS A 142 -12.92 -21.67 2.36
C LYS A 142 -13.29 -23.02 2.95
N PRO A 143 -12.78 -24.14 2.40
CA PRO A 143 -12.91 -25.43 3.04
C PRO A 143 -12.14 -25.38 4.36
N LYS A 144 -12.74 -25.93 5.39
CA LYS A 144 -12.08 -26.06 6.69
C LYS A 144 -10.93 -27.05 6.62
#